data_7fe98e24af7e8d3ba12a11b8eec59216
#
_entry.id   7fe98e24af7e8d3ba12a11b8eec59216
#
_cell.length_a   1.000
_cell.length_b   1.000
_cell.length_c   1.000
_cell.angle_alpha   90.00
_cell.angle_beta   90.00
_cell.angle_gamma   90.00
#
_symmetry.space_group_name_H-M   'P 1'
#
loop_
_entity.id
_entity.type
_entity.pdbx_description
1 polymer ?
#
loop_
_entity_poly.entity_id
_entity_poly.type
_entity_poly.pdbx_seq_one_letter_code
_entity_poly.pdbx_strand_id
1 'polypeptide(L)'
;MLNLTRRGFLVAGVATTLSACGEFGTTGTATMAVPIAVNVTPEEMVAAINAVRRQNGARPLVYSPTLADMAKGQARAMVAHDQMSHDFGPGLGLRDRATLAGYHGPIGENVAAGQTSVDETLRDWLASAGHRYTLLSDMWTSVGMVVMSARPGSRYGVFWAADFGTS
;
A
#
# COMPACT_ATOMS: atom_id res chain seq x y z
N MET A 1 -66.58 -36.26 -18.70
CA MET A 1 -66.35 -37.67 -18.29
C MET A 1 -65.23 -37.61 -17.27
N LEU A 2 -65.61 -37.63 -15.97
CA LEU A 2 -65.56 -38.70 -14.99
C LEU A 2 -64.19 -39.44 -15.03
N ASN A 3 -63.44 -39.54 -13.96
CA ASN A 3 -63.59 -40.06 -12.60
C ASN A 3 -62.34 -39.64 -11.81
N LEU A 4 -62.41 -39.10 -10.66
CA LEU A 4 -62.62 -39.59 -9.27
C LEU A 4 -61.84 -40.86 -8.86
N THR A 5 -61.11 -40.70 -7.80
CA THR A 5 -60.88 -41.53 -6.56
C THR A 5 -59.39 -41.78 -6.35
N ARG A 6 -58.80 -41.76 -5.16
CA ARG A 6 -59.21 -41.86 -3.73
C ARG A 6 -57.96 -41.64 -2.86
N ARG A 7 -58.11 -40.85 -1.82
CA ARG A 7 -57.77 -41.09 -0.40
C ARG A 7 -56.58 -41.99 -0.05
N GLY A 8 -55.69 -41.43 0.71
CA GLY A 8 -54.80 -42.12 1.62
C GLY A 8 -54.22 -41.14 2.64
N PHE A 9 -54.86 -41.08 3.82
CA PHE A 9 -54.35 -40.43 5.03
C PHE A 9 -53.26 -41.30 5.65
N LEU A 10 -52.14 -40.71 6.03
CA LEU A 10 -51.34 -41.26 7.14
C LEU A 10 -50.69 -40.09 7.88
N VAL A 11 -51.05 -40.02 9.14
CA VAL A 11 -50.52 -39.15 10.20
C VAL A 11 -49.28 -39.85 10.78
N ALA A 12 -48.27 -39.10 11.11
CA ALA A 12 -47.54 -39.13 12.36
C ALA A 12 -46.08 -38.74 12.19
N GLY A 13 -45.62 -37.94 13.12
CA GLY A 13 -44.21 -37.87 13.44
C GLY A 13 -43.67 -36.42 13.55
N VAL A 14 -44.08 -35.72 14.60
CA VAL A 14 -43.36 -34.52 15.06
C VAL A 14 -42.04 -34.97 15.66
N ALA A 15 -40.93 -34.70 15.00
CA ALA A 15 -39.61 -34.75 15.59
C ALA A 15 -39.06 -33.34 15.59
N THR A 16 -39.23 -32.65 16.69
CA THR A 16 -38.54 -31.38 16.98
C THR A 16 -37.07 -31.69 17.27
N THR A 17 -36.23 -31.53 16.27
CA THR A 17 -34.78 -31.41 16.49
C THR A 17 -34.47 -29.94 16.73
N LEU A 18 -34.17 -29.58 17.99
CA LEU A 18 -33.50 -28.32 18.31
C LEU A 18 -32.11 -28.39 17.64
N SER A 19 -31.98 -27.69 16.52
CA SER A 19 -30.68 -27.40 15.98
C SER A 19 -30.14 -26.19 16.73
N ALA A 20 -29.28 -26.48 17.71
CA ALA A 20 -28.45 -25.42 18.30
C ALA A 20 -27.51 -24.93 17.21
N CYS A 21 -27.83 -23.78 16.60
CA CYS A 21 -26.89 -23.01 15.83
C CYS A 21 -25.81 -22.50 16.79
N GLY A 22 -24.74 -23.28 16.95
CA GLY A 22 -23.49 -22.77 17.47
C GLY A 22 -22.95 -21.78 16.44
N GLU A 23 -23.08 -20.50 16.73
CA GLU A 23 -22.27 -19.48 16.07
C GLU A 23 -20.82 -19.74 16.42
N PHE A 24 -20.13 -20.51 15.58
CA PHE A 24 -18.67 -20.45 15.52
C PHE A 24 -18.31 -19.07 14.97
N GLY A 25 -18.21 -18.11 15.87
CA GLY A 25 -17.48 -16.88 15.62
C GLY A 25 -16.06 -17.27 15.25
N THR A 26 -15.76 -17.29 13.96
CA THR A 26 -14.38 -17.27 13.49
C THR A 26 -13.79 -15.94 13.92
N THR A 27 -13.21 -15.90 15.10
CA THR A 27 -12.23 -14.88 15.46
C THR A 27 -11.07 -15.09 14.49
N GLY A 28 -11.14 -14.44 13.33
CA GLY A 28 -10.02 -14.31 12.44
C GLY A 28 -8.91 -13.63 13.24
N THR A 29 -7.97 -14.40 13.75
CA THR A 29 -6.72 -13.88 14.28
C THR A 29 -6.05 -13.13 13.11
N ALA A 30 -6.11 -11.82 13.14
CA ALA A 30 -5.35 -10.99 12.20
C ALA A 30 -3.89 -11.42 12.37
N THR A 31 -3.36 -12.11 11.37
CA THR A 31 -1.95 -12.51 11.35
C THR A 31 -1.15 -11.24 11.26
N MET A 32 -0.47 -10.88 12.34
CA MET A 32 0.39 -9.70 12.37
C MET A 32 1.60 -9.96 11.45
N ALA A 33 1.85 -9.02 10.55
CA ALA A 33 3.01 -9.12 9.67
C ALA A 33 4.31 -9.09 10.48
N VAL A 34 5.26 -9.93 10.08
CA VAL A 34 6.62 -9.86 10.61
C VAL A 34 7.32 -8.68 9.94
N PRO A 35 8.07 -7.84 10.68
CA PRO A 35 8.86 -6.78 10.07
C PRO A 35 9.79 -7.34 8.99
N ILE A 36 9.72 -6.79 7.79
CA ILE A 36 10.49 -7.25 6.64
C ILE A 36 11.74 -6.37 6.52
N ALA A 37 12.92 -6.99 6.56
CA ALA A 37 14.16 -6.31 6.25
C ALA A 37 14.37 -6.32 4.73
N VAL A 38 14.23 -5.16 4.10
CA VAL A 38 14.52 -4.98 2.68
C VAL A 38 15.89 -4.32 2.54
N ASN A 39 16.85 -5.08 2.06
CA ASN A 39 18.21 -4.60 1.77
C ASN A 39 18.26 -4.10 0.33
N VAL A 40 18.16 -2.78 0.16
CA VAL A 40 18.24 -2.11 -1.14
C VAL A 40 18.91 -0.74 -0.96
N THR A 41 19.85 -0.41 -1.82
CA THR A 41 20.52 0.90 -1.80
C THR A 41 19.71 1.97 -2.51
N PRO A 42 19.94 3.27 -2.22
CA PRO A 42 19.33 4.36 -2.98
C PRO A 42 19.61 4.26 -4.49
N GLU A 43 20.80 3.85 -4.87
CA GLU A 43 21.22 3.69 -6.27
C GLU A 43 20.41 2.59 -6.97
N GLU A 44 20.20 1.45 -6.30
CA GLU A 44 19.38 0.35 -6.82
C GLU A 44 17.92 0.77 -6.97
N MET A 45 17.37 1.51 -6.01
CA MET A 45 16.01 2.05 -6.10
C MET A 45 15.84 3.01 -7.27
N VAL A 46 16.76 3.95 -7.46
CA VAL A 46 16.73 4.90 -8.59
C VAL A 46 16.95 4.18 -9.92
N ALA A 47 17.83 3.17 -9.96
CA ALA A 47 18.02 2.36 -11.16
C ALA A 47 16.75 1.61 -11.58
N ALA A 48 16.03 1.02 -10.61
CA ALA A 48 14.77 0.33 -10.83
C ALA A 48 13.67 1.30 -11.31
N ILE A 49 13.51 2.47 -10.65
CA ILE A 49 12.60 3.53 -11.10
C ILE A 49 12.91 3.91 -12.56
N ASN A 50 14.18 4.14 -12.88
CA ASN A 50 14.59 4.55 -14.21
C ASN A 50 14.43 3.44 -15.27
N ALA A 51 14.53 2.18 -14.89
CA ALA A 51 14.20 1.06 -15.78
C ALA A 51 12.71 1.08 -16.15
N VAL A 52 11.82 1.22 -15.16
CA VAL A 52 10.39 1.33 -15.37
C VAL A 52 10.03 2.57 -16.21
N ARG A 53 10.62 3.73 -15.91
CA ARG A 53 10.38 4.97 -16.65
C ARG A 53 10.77 4.82 -18.11
N ARG A 54 11.97 4.28 -18.42
CA ARG A 54 12.41 4.03 -19.80
C ARG A 54 11.48 3.08 -20.56
N GLN A 55 11.03 2.01 -19.92
CA GLN A 55 10.08 1.05 -20.52
C GLN A 55 8.74 1.69 -20.88
N ASN A 56 8.37 2.78 -20.20
CA ASN A 56 7.13 3.53 -20.43
C ASN A 56 7.36 4.86 -21.19
N GLY A 57 8.54 5.08 -21.78
CA GLY A 57 8.85 6.26 -22.59
C GLY A 57 9.12 7.55 -21.81
N ALA A 58 9.21 7.47 -20.48
CA ALA A 58 9.50 8.62 -19.62
C ALA A 58 11.02 8.84 -19.44
N ARG A 59 11.42 10.09 -19.22
CA ARG A 59 12.84 10.46 -19.02
C ARG A 59 13.37 9.93 -17.68
N PRO A 60 14.65 9.54 -17.60
CA PRO A 60 15.24 9.12 -16.33
C PRO A 60 15.35 10.27 -15.33
N LEU A 61 15.37 9.93 -14.05
CA LEU A 61 15.52 10.84 -12.92
C LEU A 61 16.91 10.70 -12.29
N VAL A 62 17.36 11.77 -11.62
CA VAL A 62 18.59 11.79 -10.84
C VAL A 62 18.25 11.60 -9.36
N TYR A 63 19.12 10.94 -8.60
CA TYR A 63 18.97 10.85 -7.15
C TYR A 63 19.09 12.21 -6.49
N SER A 64 18.18 12.52 -5.57
CA SER A 64 18.21 13.72 -4.75
C SER A 64 18.23 13.36 -3.25
N PRO A 65 19.32 13.70 -2.53
CA PRO A 65 19.37 13.49 -1.08
C PRO A 65 18.25 14.23 -0.34
N THR A 66 17.91 15.45 -0.78
CA THR A 66 16.84 16.25 -0.16
C THR A 66 15.49 15.55 -0.28
N LEU A 67 15.15 15.03 -1.48
CA LEU A 67 13.91 14.28 -1.68
C LEU A 67 13.92 12.94 -0.91
N ALA A 68 15.09 12.30 -0.79
CA ALA A 68 15.23 11.09 0.02
C ALA A 68 15.03 11.36 1.52
N ASP A 69 15.49 12.48 2.05
CA ASP A 69 15.25 12.88 3.43
C ASP A 69 13.77 13.20 3.69
N MET A 70 13.08 13.80 2.72
CA MET A 70 11.64 14.03 2.78
C MET A 70 10.87 12.70 2.77
N ALA A 71 11.18 11.80 1.84
CA ALA A 71 10.60 10.45 1.77
C ALA A 71 10.86 9.66 3.06
N LYS A 72 12.04 9.81 3.66
CA LYS A 72 12.38 9.22 4.97
C LYS A 72 11.50 9.77 6.10
N GLY A 73 11.18 11.06 6.08
CA GLY A 73 10.22 11.67 6.99
C GLY A 73 8.86 11.01 6.90
N GLN A 74 8.36 10.80 5.67
CA GLN A 74 7.09 10.13 5.42
C GLN A 74 7.11 8.66 5.86
N ALA A 75 8.14 7.91 5.50
CA ALA A 75 8.26 6.51 5.91
C ALA A 75 8.27 6.38 7.45
N ARG A 76 8.96 7.28 8.16
CA ARG A 76 8.95 7.34 9.65
C ARG A 76 7.56 7.62 10.21
N ALA A 77 6.81 8.55 9.61
CA ALA A 77 5.45 8.85 10.04
C ALA A 77 4.53 7.64 9.85
N MET A 78 4.61 6.95 8.70
CA MET A 78 3.86 5.72 8.44
C MET A 78 4.20 4.61 9.44
N VAL A 79 5.49 4.41 9.78
CA VAL A 79 5.92 3.46 10.82
C VAL A 79 5.39 3.87 12.20
N ALA A 80 5.40 5.17 12.52
CA ALA A 80 4.95 5.68 13.81
C ALA A 80 3.46 5.46 14.05
N HIS A 81 2.65 5.64 13.01
CA HIS A 81 1.19 5.52 13.05
C HIS A 81 0.68 4.15 12.64
N ASP A 82 1.54 3.23 12.18
CA ASP A 82 1.19 1.95 11.57
C ASP A 82 0.11 2.10 10.50
N GLN A 83 0.28 3.09 9.63
CA GLN A 83 -0.71 3.47 8.63
C GLN A 83 -0.02 3.93 7.34
N MET A 84 -0.50 3.46 6.19
CA MET A 84 -0.14 4.01 4.89
C MET A 84 -0.99 5.27 4.62
N SER A 85 -0.35 6.42 4.53
CA SER A 85 -1.00 7.72 4.29
C SER A 85 -0.01 8.69 3.66
N HIS A 86 -0.52 9.71 2.97
CA HIS A 86 0.26 10.87 2.50
C HIS A 86 0.32 11.99 3.55
N ASP A 87 -0.57 11.98 4.53
CA ASP A 87 -0.73 13.04 5.51
C ASP A 87 -1.13 12.46 6.87
N PHE A 88 -0.57 13.00 7.93
CA PHE A 88 -0.87 12.65 9.33
C PHE A 88 -1.33 13.86 10.14
N GLY A 89 -1.77 14.93 9.46
CA GLY A 89 -2.27 16.14 10.07
C GLY A 89 -1.33 17.33 9.98
N PRO A 90 -1.66 18.44 10.64
CA PRO A 90 -0.92 19.69 10.53
C PRO A 90 0.57 19.55 10.81
N GLY A 91 1.41 20.05 9.92
CA GLY A 91 2.87 20.00 10.03
C GLY A 91 3.50 18.68 9.56
N LEU A 92 2.70 17.69 9.11
CA LEU A 92 3.17 16.36 8.70
C LEU A 92 2.88 16.05 7.23
N GLY A 93 2.24 16.95 6.51
CA GLY A 93 1.95 16.80 5.08
C GLY A 93 3.19 16.93 4.20
N LEU A 94 3.06 16.56 2.93
CA LEU A 94 4.15 16.62 1.93
C LEU A 94 4.76 18.03 1.83
N ARG A 95 3.92 19.08 1.82
CA ARG A 95 4.40 20.47 1.76
C ARG A 95 5.14 20.91 3.03
N ASP A 96 4.73 20.43 4.19
CA ASP A 96 5.41 20.73 5.44
C ASP A 96 6.81 20.11 5.45
N ARG A 97 6.93 18.85 5.02
CA ARG A 97 8.22 18.16 4.88
C ARG A 97 9.12 18.86 3.85
N ALA A 98 8.56 19.33 2.73
CA ALA A 98 9.30 20.10 1.74
C ALA A 98 9.87 21.39 2.34
N THR A 99 9.05 22.13 3.06
CA THR A 99 9.47 23.38 3.73
C THR A 99 10.58 23.12 4.74
N LEU A 100 10.43 22.07 5.58
CA LEU A 100 11.46 21.67 6.56
C LEU A 100 12.79 21.26 5.91
N ALA A 101 12.73 20.65 4.73
CA ALA A 101 13.91 20.26 3.95
C ALA A 101 14.50 21.39 3.10
N GLY A 102 13.90 22.60 3.14
CA GLY A 102 14.30 23.73 2.31
C GLY A 102 13.99 23.52 0.81
N TYR A 103 13.05 22.64 0.48
CA TYR A 103 12.64 22.38 -0.90
C TYR A 103 11.42 23.22 -1.28
N HIS A 104 11.53 23.99 -2.38
CA HIS A 104 10.50 24.93 -2.81
C HIS A 104 9.93 24.64 -4.20
N GLY A 105 10.40 23.59 -4.88
CA GLY A 105 9.95 23.22 -6.23
C GLY A 105 8.61 22.48 -6.25
N PRO A 106 8.14 22.15 -7.47
CA PRO A 106 7.06 21.19 -7.66
C PRO A 106 7.43 19.85 -7.04
N ILE A 107 6.44 19.17 -6.44
CA ILE A 107 6.67 17.95 -5.68
C ILE A 107 5.52 16.97 -5.87
N GLY A 108 5.86 15.69 -5.99
CA GLY A 108 4.93 14.56 -5.99
C GLY A 108 5.40 13.46 -5.06
N GLU A 109 4.49 12.65 -4.58
CA GLU A 109 4.80 11.55 -3.66
C GLU A 109 4.06 10.28 -4.07
N ASN A 110 4.76 9.15 -3.98
CA ASN A 110 4.16 7.81 -3.96
C ASN A 110 4.50 7.12 -2.65
N VAL A 111 3.51 6.47 -2.05
CA VAL A 111 3.69 5.64 -0.86
C VAL A 111 3.15 4.23 -1.09
N ALA A 112 3.68 3.27 -0.34
CA ALA A 112 3.21 1.88 -0.35
C ALA A 112 3.51 1.20 0.99
N ALA A 113 2.85 0.06 1.25
CA ALA A 113 3.06 -0.71 2.46
C ALA A 113 2.81 -2.21 2.21
N GLY A 114 3.72 -3.04 2.71
CA GLY A 114 3.59 -4.50 2.62
C GLY A 114 4.41 -5.15 1.50
N GLN A 115 4.87 -4.40 0.50
CA GLN A 115 5.66 -4.95 -0.60
C GLN A 115 7.05 -5.37 -0.12
N THR A 116 7.51 -6.53 -0.57
CA THR A 116 8.76 -7.15 -0.12
C THR A 116 9.97 -6.81 -1.00
N SER A 117 9.75 -6.11 -2.10
CA SER A 117 10.79 -5.70 -3.04
C SER A 117 10.46 -4.38 -3.75
N VAL A 118 11.50 -3.75 -4.32
CA VAL A 118 11.35 -2.56 -5.19
C VAL A 118 10.47 -2.88 -6.40
N ASP A 119 10.70 -4.03 -7.04
CA ASP A 119 9.96 -4.43 -8.24
C ASP A 119 8.46 -4.62 -7.95
N GLU A 120 8.13 -5.19 -6.80
CA GLU A 120 6.74 -5.32 -6.36
C GLU A 120 6.11 -3.94 -6.12
N THR A 121 6.80 -3.05 -5.42
CA THR A 121 6.35 -1.69 -5.16
C THR A 121 6.11 -0.91 -6.46
N LEU A 122 7.05 -0.96 -7.39
CA LEU A 122 6.93 -0.26 -8.68
C LEU A 122 5.81 -0.84 -9.56
N ARG A 123 5.60 -2.15 -9.54
CA ARG A 123 4.49 -2.80 -10.24
C ARG A 123 3.14 -2.34 -9.69
N ASP A 124 2.99 -2.26 -8.36
CA ASP A 124 1.76 -1.81 -7.72
C ASP A 124 1.50 -0.31 -7.99
N TRP A 125 2.55 0.51 -7.97
CA TRP A 125 2.42 1.91 -8.38
C TRP A 125 2.01 2.07 -9.85
N LEU A 126 2.51 1.22 -10.75
CA LEU A 126 2.08 1.22 -12.15
C LEU A 126 0.62 0.78 -12.32
N ALA A 127 0.12 -0.09 -11.46
CA ALA A 127 -1.27 -0.55 -11.49
C ALA A 127 -2.27 0.51 -10.98
N SER A 128 -1.82 1.46 -10.17
CA SER A 128 -2.64 2.55 -9.61
C SER A 128 -2.54 3.80 -10.49
N ALA A 129 -3.67 4.33 -10.96
CA ALA A 129 -3.69 5.48 -11.88
C ALA A 129 -2.96 6.71 -11.32
N GLY A 130 -3.18 7.05 -10.03
CA GLY A 130 -2.53 8.19 -9.37
C GLY A 130 -1.02 8.00 -9.20
N HIS A 131 -0.61 6.84 -8.67
CA HIS A 131 0.80 6.52 -8.48
C HIS A 131 1.54 6.41 -9.82
N ARG A 132 0.90 5.81 -10.84
CA ARG A 132 1.44 5.73 -12.20
C ARG A 132 1.69 7.11 -12.79
N TYR A 133 0.73 8.05 -12.64
CA TYR A 133 0.89 9.42 -13.11
C TYR A 133 2.11 10.08 -12.47
N THR A 134 2.25 9.99 -11.15
CA THR A 134 3.41 10.52 -10.44
C THR A 134 4.71 9.84 -10.89
N LEU A 135 4.73 8.49 -10.94
CA LEU A 135 5.93 7.73 -11.30
C LEU A 135 6.44 8.03 -12.70
N LEU A 136 5.56 8.30 -13.67
CA LEU A 136 5.88 8.45 -15.09
C LEU A 136 5.90 9.90 -15.59
N SER A 137 5.51 10.87 -14.76
CA SER A 137 5.46 12.28 -15.17
C SER A 137 6.84 12.80 -15.59
N ASP A 138 6.92 13.42 -16.77
CA ASP A 138 8.13 14.09 -17.28
C ASP A 138 8.35 15.48 -16.66
N MET A 139 7.49 15.89 -15.73
CA MET A 139 7.71 17.09 -14.92
C MET A 139 8.92 16.92 -14.00
N TRP A 140 9.19 15.70 -13.55
CA TRP A 140 10.25 15.43 -12.59
C TRP A 140 11.61 15.28 -13.25
N THR A 141 12.65 15.76 -12.57
CA THR A 141 14.05 15.56 -12.91
C THR A 141 14.81 14.78 -11.85
N SER A 142 14.24 14.70 -10.63
CA SER A 142 14.89 14.08 -9.47
C SER A 142 13.93 13.22 -8.67
N VAL A 143 14.48 12.27 -7.94
CA VAL A 143 13.73 11.40 -7.03
C VAL A 143 14.57 11.02 -5.82
N GLY A 144 13.90 10.87 -4.67
CA GLY A 144 14.43 10.17 -3.49
C GLY A 144 13.44 9.09 -3.06
N MET A 145 13.90 7.89 -2.83
CA MET A 145 13.08 6.76 -2.39
C MET A 145 13.68 6.11 -1.15
N VAL A 146 12.82 5.67 -0.25
CA VAL A 146 13.19 5.04 1.02
C VAL A 146 12.24 3.88 1.32
N VAL A 147 12.80 2.84 1.93
CA VAL A 147 12.06 1.75 2.55
C VAL A 147 12.41 1.68 4.03
N MET A 148 11.39 1.39 4.86
CA MET A 148 11.57 1.21 6.30
C MET A 148 10.79 0.00 6.78
N SER A 149 11.44 -0.86 7.58
CA SER A 149 10.76 -1.94 8.29
C SER A 149 9.74 -1.37 9.28
N ALA A 150 8.58 -1.97 9.33
CA ALA A 150 7.56 -1.65 10.31
C ALA A 150 7.98 -2.11 11.72
N ARG A 151 7.26 -1.66 12.73
CA ARG A 151 7.44 -2.15 14.10
C ARG A 151 6.94 -3.60 14.23
N PRO A 152 7.48 -4.38 15.17
CA PRO A 152 6.88 -5.66 15.54
C PRO A 152 5.40 -5.46 15.88
N GLY A 153 4.55 -6.33 15.36
CA GLY A 153 3.10 -6.24 15.52
C GLY A 153 2.37 -5.35 14.51
N SER A 154 3.08 -4.72 13.57
CA SER A 154 2.46 -4.02 12.44
C SER A 154 1.69 -4.98 11.53
N ARG A 155 0.63 -4.49 10.91
CA ARG A 155 -0.10 -5.22 9.86
C ARG A 155 0.60 -5.18 8.49
N TYR A 156 1.59 -4.33 8.30
CA TYR A 156 2.20 -4.10 7.00
C TYR A 156 3.58 -4.74 6.82
N GLY A 157 4.40 -4.84 7.88
CA GLY A 157 5.76 -5.35 7.82
C GLY A 157 6.78 -4.35 7.28
N VAL A 158 6.45 -3.54 6.30
CA VAL A 158 7.35 -2.58 5.63
C VAL A 158 6.55 -1.42 5.03
N PHE A 159 7.21 -0.23 4.97
CA PHE A 159 6.66 0.98 4.34
C PHE A 159 7.66 1.55 3.32
N TRP A 160 7.12 2.03 2.21
CA TRP A 160 7.85 2.65 1.10
C TRP A 160 7.37 4.08 0.89
N ALA A 161 8.28 4.99 0.65
CA ALA A 161 7.98 6.34 0.21
C ALA A 161 8.95 6.80 -0.86
N ALA A 162 8.47 7.51 -1.87
CA ALA A 162 9.27 8.15 -2.89
C ALA A 162 8.75 9.56 -3.14
N ASP A 163 9.62 10.56 -3.01
CA ASP A 163 9.36 11.94 -3.36
C ASP A 163 10.02 12.27 -4.69
N PHE A 164 9.26 12.92 -5.57
CA PHE A 164 9.65 13.32 -6.91
C PHE A 164 9.68 14.84 -6.98
N GLY A 165 10.66 15.40 -7.67
CA GLY A 165 10.80 16.84 -7.77
C GLY A 165 11.63 17.31 -8.95
N THR A 166 11.87 18.62 -9.00
CA THR A 166 12.79 19.26 -9.93
C THR A 166 14.07 19.63 -9.19
N SER A 167 15.24 19.43 -9.82
CA SER A 167 16.56 19.90 -9.32
C SER A 167 16.80 21.32 -9.73
#